data_d4267f51d093e3985f1abba9256fe509
#
_entry.id   d4267f51d093e3985f1abba9256fe509
#
_cell.length_a   1.000
_cell.length_b   1.000
_cell.length_c   1.000
_cell.angle_alpha   90.00
_cell.angle_beta   90.00
_cell.angle_gamma   90.00
#
_symmetry.space_group_name_H-M   'P 1'
#
loop_
_entity.id
_entity.type
_entity.pdbx_description
1 polymer ?
#
loop_
_entity_poly.entity_id
_entity_poly.type
_entity_poly.pdbx_seq_one_letter_code
_entity_poly.pdbx_strand_id
1 'polypeptide(L)'
;MKTKLEAARTSVNSVAKTWVADGRRSDTLINLYEGKNEGTMLHSNKDKLQSRKLWLSSFGSSCGTLTLDDGAAEAITKKGKSILPVGVTKVEGDFHRGDLIICNNSNSEELARGITNFSSEELRKIKGLNSKDLYGVLGYASEEEAIHRNNLVIS
;
A
#
# COMPACT_ATOMS: atom_id res chain seq x y z
N MET A 1 -16.99 25.36 0.85
CA MET A 1 -16.97 24.46 2.04
C MET A 1 -16.83 22.98 1.64
N LYS A 2 -17.56 22.48 0.62
CA LYS A 2 -17.53 21.04 0.21
C LYS A 2 -16.13 20.51 -0.08
N THR A 3 -15.37 21.22 -0.93
CA THR A 3 -13.99 20.88 -1.31
C THR A 3 -13.01 20.80 -0.13
N LYS A 4 -13.16 21.69 0.87
CA LYS A 4 -12.32 21.68 2.08
C LYS A 4 -12.61 20.46 2.95
N LEU A 5 -13.88 20.06 3.04
CA LEU A 5 -14.27 18.86 3.79
C LEU A 5 -13.83 17.56 3.08
N GLU A 6 -13.87 17.53 1.75
CA GLU A 6 -13.35 16.40 0.96
C GLU A 6 -11.83 16.24 1.12
N ALA A 7 -11.08 17.35 1.01
CA ALA A 7 -9.64 17.35 1.27
C ALA A 7 -9.31 16.92 2.70
N ALA A 8 -10.06 17.42 3.68
CA ALA A 8 -9.89 17.04 5.08
C ALA A 8 -10.20 15.55 5.32
N ARG A 9 -11.22 14.97 4.68
CA ARG A 9 -11.52 13.53 4.74
C ARG A 9 -10.34 12.69 4.20
N THR A 10 -9.76 13.10 3.06
CA THR A 10 -8.60 12.43 2.48
C THR A 10 -7.40 12.45 3.43
N SER A 11 -7.10 13.61 4.03
CA SER A 11 -6.02 13.73 5.01
C SER A 11 -6.25 12.89 6.26
N VAL A 12 -7.48 12.87 6.79
CA VAL A 12 -7.85 12.08 7.97
C VAL A 12 -7.72 10.58 7.69
N ASN A 13 -8.02 10.12 6.46
CA ASN A 13 -7.81 8.73 6.07
C ASN A 13 -6.33 8.32 6.09
N SER A 14 -5.41 9.28 5.98
CA SER A 14 -3.96 9.07 6.08
C SER A 14 -3.42 9.18 7.52
N VAL A 15 -4.29 9.16 8.55
CA VAL A 15 -3.96 9.36 9.99
C VAL A 15 -3.40 10.75 10.31
N ALA A 16 -3.47 11.69 9.40
CA ALA A 16 -3.05 13.06 9.65
C ALA A 16 -4.09 13.79 10.52
N LYS A 17 -3.63 14.50 11.53
CA LYS A 17 -4.45 15.47 12.24
C LYS A 17 -4.65 16.67 11.32
N THR A 18 -5.88 16.98 10.98
CA THR A 18 -6.21 18.05 10.03
C THR A 18 -7.03 19.12 10.73
N TRP A 19 -6.57 20.37 10.62
CA TRP A 19 -7.29 21.52 11.15
C TRP A 19 -7.96 22.30 10.01
N VAL A 20 -9.21 22.66 10.21
CA VAL A 20 -9.94 23.61 9.36
C VAL A 20 -10.17 24.88 10.17
N ALA A 21 -9.46 25.92 9.81
CA ALA A 21 -9.45 27.19 10.52
C ALA A 21 -9.59 28.39 9.58
N ASP A 22 -9.86 29.59 10.11
CA ASP A 22 -9.97 30.81 9.34
C ASP A 22 -8.58 31.39 9.02
N GLY A 23 -8.15 31.24 7.76
CA GLY A 23 -6.85 31.73 7.28
C GLY A 23 -6.74 33.25 7.06
N ARG A 24 -7.80 34.02 7.31
CA ARG A 24 -7.76 35.48 7.22
C ARG A 24 -7.14 36.15 8.46
N ARG A 25 -7.08 35.42 9.57
CA ARG A 25 -6.44 35.89 10.80
C ARG A 25 -4.95 35.59 10.75
N SER A 26 -4.13 36.59 11.03
CA SER A 26 -2.67 36.49 10.96
C SER A 26 -2.05 35.55 12.00
N ASP A 27 -2.71 35.37 13.12
CA ASP A 27 -2.24 34.61 14.29
C ASP A 27 -2.75 33.15 14.32
N THR A 28 -3.64 32.75 13.41
CA THR A 28 -4.26 31.40 13.40
C THR A 28 -3.22 30.26 13.46
N LEU A 29 -2.17 30.31 12.64
CA LEU A 29 -1.14 29.26 12.61
C LEU A 29 -0.31 29.22 13.89
N ILE A 30 0.04 30.39 14.46
CA ILE A 30 0.78 30.52 15.70
C ILE A 30 -0.04 29.95 16.84
N ASN A 31 -1.31 30.34 16.94
CA ASN A 31 -2.23 29.86 17.96
C ASN A 31 -2.43 28.34 17.91
N LEU A 32 -2.55 27.75 16.70
CA LEU A 32 -2.63 26.30 16.52
C LEU A 32 -1.34 25.59 16.95
N TYR A 33 -0.17 26.17 16.63
CA TYR A 33 1.12 25.63 17.04
C TYR A 33 1.30 25.67 18.57
N GLU A 34 0.82 26.73 19.22
CA GLU A 34 0.80 26.88 20.69
C GLU A 34 -0.27 26.01 21.38
N GLY A 35 -1.04 25.23 20.62
CA GLY A 35 -2.08 24.34 21.17
C GLY A 35 -3.39 25.03 21.55
N LYS A 36 -3.59 26.26 21.11
CA LYS A 36 -4.88 26.97 21.29
C LYS A 36 -5.93 26.40 20.34
N ASN A 37 -7.16 26.26 20.82
CA ASN A 37 -8.28 25.74 20.03
C ASN A 37 -8.78 26.78 19.03
N GLU A 38 -8.26 26.75 17.82
CA GLU A 38 -8.73 27.58 16.71
C GLU A 38 -9.26 26.72 15.57
N GLY A 39 -10.57 26.83 15.26
CA GLY A 39 -11.21 26.10 14.20
C GLY A 39 -11.67 24.69 14.60
N THR A 40 -11.72 23.80 13.64
CA THR A 40 -12.19 22.41 13.82
C THR A 40 -11.07 21.42 13.55
N MET A 41 -10.73 20.61 14.54
CA MET A 41 -9.79 19.51 14.38
C MET A 41 -10.53 18.25 13.91
N LEU A 42 -10.05 17.67 12.85
CA LEU A 42 -10.48 16.38 12.32
C LEU A 42 -9.36 15.38 12.52
N HIS A 43 -9.67 14.24 13.12
CA HIS A 43 -8.72 13.16 13.34
C HIS A 43 -9.35 11.80 13.01
N SER A 44 -8.51 10.82 12.69
CA SER A 44 -8.95 9.45 12.46
C SER A 44 -8.90 8.66 13.77
N ASN A 45 -9.93 7.87 14.01
CA ASN A 45 -9.90 6.83 15.06
C ASN A 45 -9.33 5.50 14.54
N LYS A 46 -8.89 5.45 13.26
CA LYS A 46 -8.31 4.26 12.65
C LYS A 46 -6.83 4.16 13.03
N ASP A 47 -6.34 2.93 13.16
CA ASP A 47 -4.91 2.70 13.34
C ASP A 47 -4.11 2.99 12.05
N LYS A 48 -2.79 3.09 12.19
CA LYS A 48 -1.89 3.40 11.05
C LYS A 48 -1.97 2.35 9.94
N LEU A 49 -2.22 1.09 10.29
CA LEU A 49 -2.29 0.00 9.32
C LEU A 49 -3.55 0.08 8.46
N GLN A 50 -4.71 0.35 9.08
CA GLN A 50 -5.97 0.52 8.37
C GLN A 50 -5.92 1.74 7.44
N SER A 51 -5.30 2.82 7.89
CA SER A 51 -5.15 4.03 7.06
C SER A 51 -4.21 3.83 5.88
N ARG A 52 -3.12 3.06 6.07
CA ARG A 52 -2.22 2.68 4.96
C ARG A 52 -2.95 1.84 3.91
N LYS A 53 -3.76 0.89 4.34
CA LYS A 53 -4.57 0.07 3.43
C LYS A 53 -5.59 0.89 2.65
N LEU A 54 -6.28 1.83 3.31
CA LEU A 54 -7.20 2.75 2.65
C LEU A 54 -6.49 3.66 1.64
N TRP A 55 -5.28 4.12 1.98
CA TRP A 55 -4.46 4.90 1.06
C TRP A 55 -4.10 4.08 -0.18
N LEU A 56 -3.63 2.83 -0.01
CA LEU A 56 -3.32 1.91 -1.11
C LEU A 56 -4.54 1.65 -2.02
N SER A 57 -5.73 1.47 -1.45
CA SER A 57 -6.96 1.25 -2.23
C SER A 57 -7.39 2.47 -3.07
N SER A 58 -6.91 3.68 -2.70
CA SER A 58 -7.28 4.93 -3.37
C SER A 58 -6.38 5.26 -4.58
N PHE A 59 -5.30 4.51 -4.81
CA PHE A 59 -4.42 4.73 -5.96
C PHE A 59 -5.02 4.20 -7.25
N GLY A 60 -5.19 5.09 -8.23
CA GLY A 60 -5.79 4.77 -9.52
C GLY A 60 -4.86 4.11 -10.54
N SER A 61 -3.53 4.25 -10.38
CA SER A 61 -2.56 3.70 -11.35
C SER A 61 -1.56 2.76 -10.64
N SER A 62 -1.37 1.58 -11.23
CA SER A 62 -0.32 0.63 -10.86
C SER A 62 0.80 0.65 -11.87
N CYS A 63 2.03 0.34 -11.44
CA CYS A 63 3.20 0.28 -12.31
C CYS A 63 3.35 -1.10 -12.99
N GLY A 64 2.61 -2.12 -12.52
CA GLY A 64 2.69 -3.47 -13.06
C GLY A 64 1.71 -4.44 -12.42
N THR A 65 1.79 -5.70 -12.87
CA THR A 65 0.88 -6.77 -12.45
C THR A 65 1.64 -8.04 -12.12
N LEU A 66 1.23 -8.73 -11.06
CA LEU A 66 1.64 -10.10 -10.74
C LEU A 66 0.45 -11.04 -10.95
N THR A 67 0.67 -12.16 -11.62
CA THR A 67 -0.29 -13.26 -11.62
C THR A 67 0.11 -14.26 -10.56
N LEU A 68 -0.84 -14.66 -9.73
CA LEU A 68 -0.67 -15.60 -8.62
C LEU A 68 -1.22 -16.97 -9.00
N ASP A 69 -0.62 -18.02 -8.44
CA ASP A 69 -1.23 -19.34 -8.45
C ASP A 69 -2.42 -19.44 -7.47
N ASP A 70 -3.20 -20.50 -7.57
CA ASP A 70 -4.41 -20.69 -6.74
C ASP A 70 -4.09 -20.79 -5.25
N GLY A 71 -2.92 -21.34 -4.88
CA GLY A 71 -2.47 -21.44 -3.49
C GLY A 71 -2.15 -20.07 -2.88
N ALA A 72 -1.43 -19.21 -3.62
CA ALA A 72 -1.15 -17.84 -3.21
C ALA A 72 -2.43 -16.99 -3.18
N ALA A 73 -3.30 -17.14 -4.18
CA ALA A 73 -4.60 -16.47 -4.22
C ALA A 73 -5.45 -16.80 -2.99
N GLU A 74 -5.55 -18.09 -2.61
CA GLU A 74 -6.25 -18.51 -1.40
C GLU A 74 -5.56 -18.00 -0.13
N ALA A 75 -4.24 -18.04 -0.08
CA ALA A 75 -3.49 -17.58 1.09
C ALA A 75 -3.72 -16.10 1.41
N ILE A 76 -3.79 -15.23 0.40
CA ILE A 76 -4.03 -13.79 0.62
C ILE A 76 -5.50 -13.51 0.93
N THR A 77 -6.44 -14.11 0.20
CA THR A 77 -7.87 -13.79 0.31
C THR A 77 -8.52 -14.39 1.55
N LYS A 78 -8.22 -15.66 1.88
CA LYS A 78 -8.84 -16.37 3.00
C LYS A 78 -8.02 -16.33 4.28
N LYS A 79 -6.68 -16.29 4.20
CA LYS A 79 -5.80 -16.45 5.36
C LYS A 79 -5.03 -15.17 5.72
N GLY A 80 -5.17 -14.09 4.92
CA GLY A 80 -4.51 -12.79 5.15
C GLY A 80 -2.98 -12.88 5.22
N LYS A 81 -2.38 -13.77 4.42
CA LYS A 81 -0.93 -13.99 4.37
C LYS A 81 -0.25 -13.01 3.40
N SER A 82 1.08 -12.93 3.49
CA SER A 82 1.94 -12.24 2.51
C SER A 82 1.99 -13.02 1.20
N ILE A 83 2.34 -12.33 0.11
CA ILE A 83 2.64 -12.98 -1.17
C ILE A 83 4.12 -13.36 -1.18
N LEU A 84 4.41 -14.63 -1.36
CA LEU A 84 5.76 -15.15 -1.52
C LEU A 84 6.10 -15.30 -3.02
N PRO A 85 7.39 -15.21 -3.40
CA PRO A 85 7.82 -15.41 -4.78
C PRO A 85 7.41 -16.76 -5.37
N VAL A 86 7.33 -17.82 -4.56
CA VAL A 86 6.92 -19.16 -4.99
C VAL A 86 5.50 -19.18 -5.56
N GLY A 87 4.59 -18.33 -5.07
CA GLY A 87 3.22 -18.21 -5.57
C GLY A 87 3.05 -17.27 -6.74
N VAL A 88 4.12 -16.63 -7.24
CA VAL A 88 4.08 -15.74 -8.40
C VAL A 88 4.37 -16.54 -9.67
N THR A 89 3.44 -16.56 -10.61
CA THR A 89 3.56 -17.28 -11.90
C THR A 89 4.00 -16.36 -13.03
N LYS A 90 3.51 -15.11 -13.05
CA LYS A 90 3.81 -14.13 -14.10
C LYS A 90 4.09 -12.75 -13.53
N VAL A 91 4.99 -12.00 -14.19
CA VAL A 91 5.34 -10.62 -13.84
C VAL A 91 5.25 -9.76 -15.09
N GLU A 92 4.40 -8.74 -15.08
CA GLU A 92 4.15 -7.83 -16.19
C GLU A 92 4.36 -6.37 -15.75
N GLY A 93 4.80 -5.53 -16.70
CA GLY A 93 5.13 -4.13 -16.45
C GLY A 93 6.60 -3.94 -16.06
N ASP A 94 6.95 -2.68 -15.85
CA ASP A 94 8.26 -2.27 -15.37
C ASP A 94 8.08 -1.40 -14.13
N PHE A 95 8.61 -1.89 -13.00
CA PHE A 95 8.43 -1.28 -11.68
C PHE A 95 9.62 -1.52 -10.77
N HIS A 96 9.77 -0.65 -9.79
CA HIS A 96 10.84 -0.67 -8.81
C HIS A 96 10.32 -1.14 -7.45
N ARG A 97 11.23 -1.47 -6.55
CA ARG A 97 10.92 -1.71 -5.14
C ARG A 97 10.20 -0.51 -4.55
N GLY A 98 9.07 -0.75 -3.90
CA GLY A 98 8.23 0.29 -3.29
C GLY A 98 7.08 0.78 -4.17
N ASP A 99 7.00 0.33 -5.42
CA ASP A 99 5.91 0.68 -6.32
C ASP A 99 4.64 -0.11 -6.00
N LEU A 100 3.49 0.49 -6.35
CA LEU A 100 2.19 -0.15 -6.27
C LEU A 100 1.96 -1.05 -7.47
N ILE A 101 1.62 -2.30 -7.22
CA ILE A 101 1.31 -3.30 -8.24
C ILE A 101 -0.03 -3.98 -7.96
N ILE A 102 -0.65 -4.49 -9.02
CA ILE A 102 -1.88 -5.29 -8.97
C ILE A 102 -1.51 -6.77 -8.90
N CYS A 103 -2.28 -7.53 -8.12
CA CYS A 103 -2.16 -8.98 -8.04
C CYS A 103 -3.43 -9.63 -8.59
N ASN A 104 -3.31 -10.41 -9.66
CA ASN A 104 -4.39 -11.11 -10.32
C ASN A 104 -4.33 -12.62 -10.06
N ASN A 105 -5.48 -13.28 -10.19
CA ASN A 105 -5.52 -14.72 -10.30
C ASN A 105 -5.17 -15.20 -11.74
N SER A 106 -5.20 -16.52 -11.96
CA SER A 106 -4.98 -17.16 -13.26
C SER A 106 -5.98 -16.72 -14.35
N ASN A 107 -7.16 -16.22 -13.95
CA ASN A 107 -8.21 -15.74 -14.86
C ASN A 107 -8.10 -14.23 -15.16
N SER A 108 -7.02 -13.58 -14.73
CA SER A 108 -6.81 -12.12 -14.85
C SER A 108 -7.79 -11.26 -14.03
N GLU A 109 -8.44 -11.83 -13.02
CA GLU A 109 -9.27 -11.07 -12.08
C GLU A 109 -8.40 -10.47 -10.99
N GLU A 110 -8.60 -9.19 -10.68
CA GLU A 110 -7.89 -8.51 -9.63
C GLU A 110 -8.29 -9.05 -8.25
N LEU A 111 -7.33 -9.57 -7.51
CA LEU A 111 -7.49 -10.07 -6.15
C LEU A 111 -7.06 -9.06 -5.10
N ALA A 112 -6.00 -8.31 -5.39
CA ALA A 112 -5.38 -7.43 -4.42
C ALA A 112 -4.49 -6.37 -5.10
N ARG A 113 -4.16 -5.33 -4.33
CA ARG A 113 -3.12 -4.35 -4.65
C ARG A 113 -2.13 -4.27 -3.52
N GLY A 114 -0.85 -4.03 -3.84
CA GLY A 114 0.16 -3.91 -2.80
C GLY A 114 1.46 -3.28 -3.24
N ILE A 115 2.27 -2.92 -2.24
CA ILE A 115 3.61 -2.37 -2.45
C ILE A 115 4.60 -3.52 -2.53
N THR A 116 5.31 -3.60 -3.66
CA THR A 116 6.31 -4.65 -3.91
C THR A 116 7.60 -4.43 -3.11
N ASN A 117 8.20 -5.52 -2.65
CA ASN A 117 9.52 -5.53 -2.02
C ASN A 117 10.67 -5.74 -3.02
N PHE A 118 10.35 -5.99 -4.29
CA PHE A 118 11.32 -6.27 -5.35
C PHE A 118 10.99 -5.48 -6.61
N SER A 119 11.99 -5.24 -7.45
CA SER A 119 11.78 -4.76 -8.81
C SER A 119 11.18 -5.84 -9.72
N SER A 120 10.65 -5.41 -10.86
CA SER A 120 10.13 -6.32 -11.88
C SER A 120 11.19 -7.31 -12.39
N GLU A 121 12.45 -6.85 -12.54
CA GLU A 121 13.56 -7.68 -12.96
C GLU A 121 13.90 -8.77 -11.93
N GLU A 122 13.94 -8.39 -10.64
CA GLU A 122 14.19 -9.32 -9.54
C GLU A 122 13.08 -10.35 -9.44
N LEU A 123 11.80 -9.92 -9.48
CA LEU A 123 10.66 -10.84 -9.44
C LEU A 123 10.64 -11.82 -10.62
N ARG A 124 11.05 -11.38 -11.83
CA ARG A 124 11.17 -12.29 -12.97
C ARG A 124 12.20 -13.39 -12.74
N LYS A 125 13.27 -13.11 -11.98
CA LYS A 125 14.34 -14.10 -11.64
C LYS A 125 13.90 -15.04 -10.53
N ILE A 126 13.14 -14.54 -9.53
CA ILE A 126 12.82 -15.30 -8.30
C ILE A 126 11.41 -15.88 -8.27
N LYS A 127 10.54 -15.57 -9.22
CA LYS A 127 9.18 -16.14 -9.31
C LYS A 127 9.24 -17.66 -9.32
N GLY A 128 8.36 -18.29 -8.55
CA GLY A 128 8.33 -19.75 -8.40
C GLY A 128 9.38 -20.32 -7.45
N LEU A 129 10.30 -19.50 -6.90
CA LEU A 129 11.32 -19.96 -5.97
C LEU A 129 10.86 -19.86 -4.52
N ASN A 130 11.36 -20.77 -3.69
CA ASN A 130 11.17 -20.68 -2.25
C ASN A 130 12.04 -19.57 -1.65
N SER A 131 11.60 -19.00 -0.52
CA SER A 131 12.32 -17.92 0.18
C SER A 131 13.76 -18.27 0.53
N LYS A 132 14.07 -19.54 0.77
CA LYS A 132 15.43 -20.02 1.10
C LYS A 132 16.42 -19.89 -0.07
N ASP A 133 15.92 -19.90 -1.30
CA ASP A 133 16.75 -19.91 -2.51
C ASP A 133 17.02 -18.51 -3.05
N LEU A 134 16.35 -17.49 -2.51
CA LEU A 134 16.42 -16.10 -3.00
C LEU A 134 17.82 -15.51 -2.94
N TYR A 135 18.55 -15.77 -1.85
CA TYR A 135 19.94 -15.31 -1.68
C TYR A 135 20.85 -15.78 -2.80
N GLY A 136 20.73 -17.06 -3.19
CA GLY A 136 21.54 -17.66 -4.26
C GLY A 136 21.30 -17.00 -5.63
N VAL A 137 20.10 -16.50 -5.88
CA VAL A 137 19.72 -15.88 -7.17
C VAL A 137 19.98 -14.38 -7.19
N LEU A 138 19.69 -13.69 -6.09
CA LEU A 138 19.80 -12.23 -6.00
C LEU A 138 21.21 -11.77 -5.58
N GLY A 139 21.99 -12.63 -4.89
CA GLY A 139 23.33 -12.31 -4.41
C GLY A 139 23.38 -11.42 -3.17
N TYR A 140 22.23 -11.12 -2.55
CA TYR A 140 22.14 -10.34 -1.31
C TYR A 140 20.99 -10.83 -0.43
N ALA A 141 21.06 -10.50 0.88
CA ALA A 141 19.97 -10.78 1.80
C ALA A 141 18.78 -9.86 1.47
N SER A 142 17.62 -10.45 1.20
CA SER A 142 16.41 -9.75 0.81
C SER A 142 15.26 -10.09 1.75
N GLU A 143 14.16 -9.36 1.58
CA GLU A 143 12.87 -9.74 2.15
C GLU A 143 12.46 -11.13 1.62
N GLU A 144 11.73 -11.88 2.42
CA GLU A 144 11.24 -13.22 1.99
C GLU A 144 9.97 -13.11 1.14
N GLU A 145 9.20 -12.03 1.33
CA GLU A 145 7.92 -11.82 0.68
C GLU A 145 8.02 -10.89 -0.53
N ALA A 146 7.38 -11.25 -1.63
CA ALA A 146 7.17 -10.37 -2.77
C ALA A 146 6.34 -9.13 -2.36
N ILE A 147 5.30 -9.35 -1.57
CA ILE A 147 4.49 -8.28 -0.94
C ILE A 147 4.13 -8.72 0.48
N HIS A 148 4.51 -7.90 1.47
CA HIS A 148 4.14 -8.16 2.85
C HIS A 148 2.65 -7.87 3.08
N ARG A 149 1.97 -8.70 3.88
CA ARG A 149 0.52 -8.59 4.18
C ARG A 149 0.06 -7.22 4.69
N ASN A 150 0.93 -6.48 5.38
CA ASN A 150 0.62 -5.13 5.88
C ASN A 150 0.62 -4.08 4.75
N ASN A 151 1.22 -4.41 3.62
CA ASN A 151 1.32 -3.59 2.42
C ASN A 151 0.38 -4.09 1.29
N LEU A 152 -0.56 -4.97 1.62
CA LEU A 152 -1.49 -5.62 0.69
C LEU A 152 -2.93 -5.26 1.08
N VAL A 153 -3.73 -4.92 0.08
CA VAL A 153 -5.19 -4.68 0.21
C VAL A 153 -5.90 -5.62 -0.74
N ILE A 154 -6.87 -6.35 -0.22
CA ILE A 154 -7.76 -7.19 -1.04
C ILE A 154 -8.80 -6.30 -1.72
N SER A 155 -9.05 -6.54 -3.00
CA SER A 155 -10.03 -5.84 -3.83
C SER A 155 -11.45 -6.27 -3.54
#